data_3a3a936f954e773da0c47cd5599eb688
#
_entry.id   3a3a936f954e773da0c47cd5599eb688
#
_cell.length_a   1.000
_cell.length_b   1.000
_cell.length_c   1.000
_cell.angle_alpha   90.00
_cell.angle_beta   90.00
_cell.angle_gamma   90.00
#
_symmetry.space_group_name_H-M   'P 1'
#
loop_
_entity.id
_entity.type
_entity.pdbx_description
1 polymer ?
#
loop_
_entity_poly.entity_id
_entity_poly.type
_entity_poly.pdbx_seq_one_letter_code
_entity_poly.pdbx_strand_id
1 'polypeptide(L)'
;MTEVRATTPAGVVDAVVALLHARPGRVRLVIDGADAADPHDLGARVVAALAPRPALQVRADSYWRPAGQRLEYGHHDDMAWLDDWLDEDALRREVLDPFVATGRVLPALRDPVTDRSVRAVVVQLPPDAVVVVSGSVLLGRGLPFDVTVHVRLSPAALRRRTPADQSWTLPALERYTEERDPESRADLVVRADDPIRPALAPRTAPPPPA
;
A
#
# COMPACT_ATOMS: atom_id res chain seq x y z
N MET A 1 19.56 -10.97 -14.38
CA MET A 1 18.14 -11.35 -14.57
C MET A 1 17.59 -11.77 -13.22
N THR A 2 16.68 -10.97 -12.68
CA THR A 2 16.06 -11.30 -11.39
C THR A 2 15.04 -12.42 -11.61
N GLU A 3 15.25 -13.55 -10.97
CA GLU A 3 14.44 -14.76 -11.19
C GLU A 3 13.05 -14.57 -10.54
N VAL A 4 12.00 -14.62 -11.37
CA VAL A 4 10.62 -14.63 -10.91
C VAL A 4 10.32 -16.04 -10.37
N ARG A 5 9.93 -16.13 -9.09
CA ARG A 5 9.68 -17.39 -8.42
C ARG A 5 8.20 -17.56 -8.10
N ALA A 6 7.59 -18.62 -8.60
CA ALA A 6 6.24 -19.01 -8.20
C ALA A 6 6.18 -19.34 -6.70
N THR A 7 5.08 -18.98 -6.06
CA THR A 7 4.87 -19.21 -4.63
C THR A 7 3.38 -19.40 -4.31
N THR A 8 3.06 -19.54 -3.03
CA THR A 8 1.68 -19.59 -2.53
C THR A 8 1.30 -18.26 -1.88
N PRO A 9 0.01 -17.99 -1.64
CA PRO A 9 -0.40 -16.83 -0.86
C PRO A 9 0.24 -16.74 0.53
N ALA A 10 0.48 -17.88 1.19
CA ALA A 10 1.23 -17.93 2.45
C ALA A 10 2.70 -17.56 2.23
N GLY A 11 3.33 -18.10 1.18
CA GLY A 11 4.72 -17.77 0.86
C GLY A 11 4.95 -16.30 0.46
N VAL A 12 3.92 -15.59 -0.02
CA VAL A 12 3.98 -14.12 -0.18
C VAL A 12 4.10 -13.45 1.19
N VAL A 13 3.25 -13.84 2.15
CA VAL A 13 3.30 -13.30 3.52
C VAL A 13 4.65 -13.58 4.15
N ASP A 14 5.15 -14.82 4.04
CA ASP A 14 6.46 -15.22 4.59
C ASP A 14 7.60 -14.36 4.01
N ALA A 15 7.56 -14.08 2.71
CA ALA A 15 8.56 -13.24 2.06
C ALA A 15 8.54 -11.79 2.57
N VAL A 16 7.34 -11.21 2.76
CA VAL A 16 7.21 -9.86 3.34
C VAL A 16 7.68 -9.84 4.79
N VAL A 17 7.29 -10.82 5.60
CA VAL A 17 7.72 -10.95 7.00
C VAL A 17 9.24 -11.10 7.11
N ALA A 18 9.86 -11.86 6.20
CA ALA A 18 11.33 -11.98 6.15
C ALA A 18 12.04 -10.64 5.89
N LEU A 19 11.49 -9.81 4.99
CA LEU A 19 12.01 -8.45 4.76
C LEU A 19 11.92 -7.57 6.00
N LEU A 20 10.84 -7.72 6.77
CA LEU A 20 10.61 -6.96 7.99
C LEU A 20 11.51 -7.43 9.15
N HIS A 21 11.73 -8.75 9.28
CA HIS A 21 12.62 -9.29 10.30
C HIS A 21 14.08 -8.91 10.07
N ALA A 22 14.48 -8.67 8.82
CA ALA A 22 15.82 -8.17 8.49
C ALA A 22 16.05 -6.71 8.92
N ARG A 23 15.03 -6.00 9.39
CA ARG A 23 15.06 -4.58 9.79
C ARG A 23 14.76 -4.43 11.27
N PRO A 24 15.73 -4.07 12.12
CA PRO A 24 15.48 -3.79 13.53
C PRO A 24 14.77 -2.45 13.73
N GLY A 25 14.16 -2.27 14.89
CA GLY A 25 13.50 -1.04 15.27
C GLY A 25 12.13 -0.85 14.62
N ARG A 26 11.64 0.38 14.62
CA ARG A 26 10.36 0.74 13.98
C ARG A 26 10.49 0.72 12.47
N VAL A 27 9.58 0.03 11.80
CA VAL A 27 9.59 -0.14 10.34
C VAL A 27 8.26 0.27 9.74
N ARG A 28 8.29 1.13 8.71
CA ARG A 28 7.13 1.53 7.92
C ARG A 28 7.10 0.70 6.64
N LEU A 29 6.15 -0.21 6.57
CA LEU A 29 5.88 -1.00 5.36
C LEU A 29 4.76 -0.33 4.56
N VAL A 30 4.91 -0.23 3.25
CA VAL A 30 3.79 -0.01 2.34
C VAL A 30 3.49 -1.28 1.54
N ILE A 31 2.20 -1.61 1.44
CA ILE A 31 1.67 -2.61 0.51
C ILE A 31 0.77 -1.88 -0.46
N ASP A 32 1.31 -1.62 -1.63
CA ASP A 32 0.67 -0.91 -2.72
C ASP A 32 0.11 -1.88 -3.76
N GLY A 33 -1.03 -1.54 -4.33
CA GLY A 33 -1.66 -2.30 -5.43
C GLY A 33 -3.08 -1.83 -5.66
N ALA A 34 -3.59 -2.05 -6.87
CA ALA A 34 -4.99 -1.77 -7.16
C ALA A 34 -5.92 -2.51 -6.19
N ASP A 35 -7.11 -1.96 -5.88
CA ASP A 35 -8.08 -2.61 -4.99
C ASP A 35 -8.43 -4.03 -5.45
N ALA A 36 -8.48 -4.25 -6.77
CA ALA A 36 -8.66 -5.57 -7.37
C ALA A 36 -7.55 -6.59 -7.02
N ALA A 37 -6.40 -6.13 -6.51
CA ALA A 37 -5.29 -6.96 -6.03
C ALA A 37 -5.36 -7.24 -4.52
N ASP A 38 -6.30 -6.60 -3.82
CA ASP A 38 -6.56 -6.71 -2.38
C ASP A 38 -5.33 -6.46 -1.49
N PRO A 39 -4.68 -5.28 -1.61
CA PRO A 39 -3.54 -4.94 -0.78
C PRO A 39 -3.88 -4.90 0.72
N HIS A 40 -5.15 -4.67 1.06
CA HIS A 40 -5.61 -4.63 2.44
C HIS A 40 -5.63 -6.02 3.10
N ASP A 41 -6.09 -7.05 2.39
CA ASP A 41 -6.03 -8.44 2.90
C ASP A 41 -4.57 -8.86 3.12
N LEU A 42 -3.70 -8.60 2.14
CA LEU A 42 -2.27 -8.91 2.32
C LEU A 42 -1.70 -8.17 3.54
N GLY A 43 -2.06 -6.89 3.75
CA GLY A 43 -1.64 -6.12 4.92
C GLY A 43 -2.10 -6.76 6.24
N ALA A 44 -3.37 -7.15 6.32
CA ALA A 44 -3.93 -7.81 7.50
C ALA A 44 -3.23 -9.15 7.80
N ARG A 45 -2.95 -9.95 6.77
CA ARG A 45 -2.25 -11.24 6.90
C ARG A 45 -0.80 -11.06 7.34
N VAL A 46 -0.10 -10.05 6.83
CA VAL A 46 1.26 -9.72 7.26
C VAL A 46 1.27 -9.29 8.71
N VAL A 47 0.34 -8.43 9.15
CA VAL A 47 0.21 -8.03 10.57
C VAL A 47 -0.01 -9.25 11.45
N ALA A 48 -0.90 -10.16 11.08
CA ALA A 48 -1.16 -11.38 11.86
C ALA A 48 0.08 -12.30 11.94
N ALA A 49 0.84 -12.42 10.84
CA ALA A 49 2.02 -13.28 10.76
C ALA A 49 3.25 -12.72 11.47
N LEU A 50 3.27 -11.42 11.78
CA LEU A 50 4.38 -10.79 12.50
C LEU A 50 4.43 -11.13 14.00
N ALA A 51 3.37 -11.71 14.56
CA ALA A 51 3.36 -12.06 15.99
C ALA A 51 4.59 -12.93 16.37
N PRO A 52 5.27 -12.64 17.50
CA PRO A 52 4.92 -11.69 18.56
C PRO A 52 5.38 -10.23 18.32
N ARG A 53 6.00 -9.90 17.19
CA ARG A 53 6.42 -8.52 16.89
C ARG A 53 5.17 -7.65 16.71
N PRO A 54 5.02 -6.56 17.49
CA PRO A 54 3.84 -5.71 17.41
C PRO A 54 3.70 -5.06 16.02
N ALA A 55 2.51 -5.10 15.45
CA ALA A 55 2.24 -4.49 14.17
C ALA A 55 0.84 -3.87 14.12
N LEU A 56 0.68 -2.79 13.37
CA LEU A 56 -0.59 -2.09 13.17
C LEU A 56 -0.79 -1.82 11.69
N GLN A 57 -1.94 -2.21 11.17
CA GLN A 57 -2.34 -1.82 9.82
C GLN A 57 -3.03 -0.46 9.83
N VAL A 58 -2.67 0.37 8.85
CA VAL A 58 -3.32 1.64 8.50
C VAL A 58 -3.77 1.54 7.05
N ARG A 59 -5.05 1.70 6.80
CA ARG A 59 -5.59 1.74 5.44
C ARG A 59 -5.44 3.14 4.88
N ALA A 60 -4.88 3.26 3.69
CA ALA A 60 -4.66 4.56 3.03
C ALA A 60 -5.97 5.28 2.70
N ASP A 61 -7.04 4.53 2.37
CA ASP A 61 -8.36 5.09 2.11
C ASP A 61 -8.99 5.79 3.33
N SER A 62 -8.56 5.44 4.55
CA SER A 62 -8.94 6.16 5.78
C SER A 62 -8.29 7.54 5.91
N TYR A 63 -7.39 7.86 4.99
CA TYR A 63 -6.69 9.14 4.84
C TYR A 63 -7.08 9.88 3.56
N TRP A 64 -8.18 9.47 2.92
CA TRP A 64 -8.73 10.27 1.82
C TRP A 64 -9.24 11.61 2.33
N ARG A 65 -9.06 12.64 1.50
CA ARG A 65 -9.62 13.96 1.74
C ARG A 65 -11.13 13.90 1.87
N PRO A 66 -11.78 14.85 2.57
CA PRO A 66 -13.25 14.90 2.64
C PRO A 66 -13.90 14.85 1.24
N ALA A 67 -15.06 14.22 1.14
CA ALA A 67 -15.79 14.09 -0.13
C ALA A 67 -16.01 15.44 -0.84
N GLY A 68 -16.25 16.51 -0.07
CA GLY A 68 -16.39 17.85 -0.62
C GLY A 68 -15.14 18.41 -1.31
N GLN A 69 -13.96 17.85 -1.05
CA GLN A 69 -12.72 18.19 -1.73
C GLN A 69 -12.40 17.20 -2.85
N ARG A 70 -12.39 15.89 -2.54
CA ARG A 70 -11.99 14.85 -3.50
C ARG A 70 -12.96 14.66 -4.66
N LEU A 71 -14.22 15.07 -4.51
CA LEU A 71 -15.26 14.93 -5.53
C LEU A 71 -15.60 16.26 -6.24
N GLU A 72 -14.73 17.27 -6.11
CA GLU A 72 -14.94 18.59 -6.72
C GLU A 72 -15.12 18.49 -8.26
N TYR A 73 -14.39 17.57 -8.88
CA TYR A 73 -14.46 17.33 -10.34
C TYR A 73 -15.41 16.17 -10.72
N GLY A 74 -16.13 15.61 -9.74
CA GLY A 74 -17.08 14.52 -9.93
C GLY A 74 -16.70 13.23 -9.21
N HIS A 75 -17.64 12.27 -9.23
CA HIS A 75 -17.47 11.00 -8.51
C HIS A 75 -16.54 10.01 -9.20
N HIS A 76 -16.30 10.18 -10.49
CA HIS A 76 -15.53 9.25 -11.33
C HIS A 76 -14.41 9.97 -12.08
N ASP A 77 -13.82 10.99 -11.46
CA ASP A 77 -12.63 11.65 -11.98
C ASP A 77 -11.40 10.82 -11.61
N ASP A 78 -10.87 10.12 -12.61
CA ASP A 78 -9.73 9.21 -12.46
C ASP A 78 -8.43 9.95 -12.15
N MET A 79 -8.29 11.18 -12.65
CA MET A 79 -7.14 12.04 -12.40
C MET A 79 -7.12 12.53 -10.96
N ALA A 80 -8.25 13.06 -10.47
CA ALA A 80 -8.38 13.48 -9.09
C ALA A 80 -8.19 12.29 -8.14
N TRP A 81 -8.69 11.10 -8.50
CA TRP A 81 -8.46 9.89 -7.70
C TRP A 81 -6.98 9.55 -7.60
N LEU A 82 -6.26 9.62 -8.72
CA LEU A 82 -4.83 9.32 -8.76
C LEU A 82 -4.01 10.32 -7.93
N ASP A 83 -4.31 11.62 -8.06
CA ASP A 83 -3.41 12.66 -7.58
C ASP A 83 -3.89 13.33 -6.28
N ASP A 84 -5.21 13.51 -6.08
CA ASP A 84 -5.74 14.41 -5.06
C ASP A 84 -6.51 13.72 -3.93
N TRP A 85 -6.97 12.47 -4.10
CA TRP A 85 -7.82 11.86 -3.06
C TRP A 85 -7.09 11.56 -1.77
N LEU A 86 -5.81 11.12 -1.84
CA LEU A 86 -5.02 10.85 -0.65
C LEU A 86 -4.51 12.16 -0.02
N ASP A 87 -4.79 12.37 1.25
CA ASP A 87 -4.15 13.41 2.07
C ASP A 87 -2.78 12.91 2.54
N GLU A 88 -1.77 13.08 1.68
CA GLU A 88 -0.39 12.64 1.93
C GLU A 88 0.21 13.33 3.15
N ASP A 89 -0.09 14.62 3.32
CA ASP A 89 0.40 15.41 4.45
C ASP A 89 -0.19 14.91 5.77
N ALA A 90 -1.48 14.57 5.78
CA ALA A 90 -2.10 13.97 6.95
C ALA A 90 -1.54 12.59 7.25
N LEU A 91 -1.37 11.72 6.25
CA LEU A 91 -0.78 10.39 6.43
C LEU A 91 0.65 10.50 6.98
N ARG A 92 1.44 11.43 6.47
CA ARG A 92 2.80 11.69 6.98
C ARG A 92 2.77 12.19 8.42
N ARG A 93 1.99 13.23 8.70
CA ARG A 93 1.92 13.92 9.99
C ARG A 93 1.32 13.07 11.11
N GLU A 94 0.33 12.22 10.79
CA GLU A 94 -0.41 11.47 11.82
C GLU A 94 0.07 10.03 11.97
N VAL A 95 0.77 9.48 10.97
CA VAL A 95 1.22 8.08 10.95
C VAL A 95 2.73 7.98 10.83
N LEU A 96 3.30 8.43 9.68
CA LEU A 96 4.65 8.00 9.30
C LEU A 96 5.74 8.65 10.15
N ASP A 97 5.69 9.96 10.35
CA ASP A 97 6.70 10.70 11.11
C ASP A 97 6.59 10.46 12.62
N PRO A 98 5.39 10.57 13.27
CA PRO A 98 5.28 10.34 14.71
C PRO A 98 5.49 8.88 15.09
N PHE A 99 5.21 7.92 14.20
CA PHE A 99 5.54 6.52 14.44
C PHE A 99 7.05 6.32 14.63
N VAL A 100 7.88 6.86 13.75
CA VAL A 100 9.34 6.72 13.87
C VAL A 100 9.85 7.47 15.10
N ALA A 101 9.41 8.71 15.28
CA ALA A 101 9.90 9.58 16.36
C ALA A 101 9.53 9.05 17.76
N THR A 102 8.27 8.66 17.95
CA THR A 102 7.73 8.39 19.29
C THR A 102 6.93 7.08 19.40
N GLY A 103 6.61 6.42 18.30
CA GLY A 103 5.72 5.26 18.25
C GLY A 103 4.23 5.60 18.20
N ARG A 104 3.87 6.87 18.08
CA ARG A 104 2.46 7.31 18.04
C ARG A 104 1.91 7.16 16.63
N VAL A 105 0.70 6.62 16.51
CA VAL A 105 -0.01 6.44 15.25
C VAL A 105 -1.48 6.76 15.47
N LEU A 106 -2.02 7.64 14.64
CA LEU A 106 -3.47 7.78 14.52
C LEU A 106 -3.94 6.84 13.38
N PRO A 107 -4.68 5.75 13.65
CA PRO A 107 -4.89 4.71 12.64
C PRO A 107 -5.85 5.07 11.53
N ALA A 108 -6.72 6.07 11.72
CA ALA A 108 -7.67 6.52 10.71
C ALA A 108 -8.20 7.92 11.02
N LEU A 109 -8.46 8.71 9.99
CA LEU A 109 -9.16 9.99 10.08
C LEU A 109 -10.65 9.85 9.76
N ARG A 110 -10.97 9.07 8.72
CA ARG A 110 -12.29 8.95 8.14
C ARG A 110 -12.64 7.50 7.83
N ASP A 111 -13.93 7.24 7.86
CA ASP A 111 -14.49 6.05 7.22
C ASP A 111 -14.66 6.35 5.71
N PRO A 112 -14.03 5.59 4.82
CA PRO A 112 -14.01 5.89 3.39
C PRO A 112 -15.40 5.72 2.72
N VAL A 113 -16.30 4.96 3.34
CA VAL A 113 -17.64 4.70 2.81
C VAL A 113 -18.62 5.80 3.23
N THR A 114 -18.62 6.16 4.50
CA THR A 114 -19.58 7.15 5.05
C THR A 114 -19.04 8.58 5.03
N ASP A 115 -17.76 8.76 4.71
CA ASP A 115 -17.02 10.03 4.73
C ASP A 115 -17.05 10.75 6.10
N ARG A 116 -17.32 10.02 7.18
CA ARG A 116 -17.39 10.58 8.53
C ARG A 116 -16.07 10.38 9.27
N SER A 117 -15.74 11.35 10.14
CA SER A 117 -14.63 11.18 11.08
C SER A 117 -14.90 9.98 12.01
N VAL A 118 -13.97 9.06 12.07
CA VAL A 118 -14.06 7.87 12.96
C VAL A 118 -13.65 8.19 14.40
N ARG A 119 -13.10 9.38 14.67
CA ARG A 119 -12.58 9.78 15.99
C ARG A 119 -11.66 8.73 16.60
N ALA A 120 -10.79 8.16 15.77
CA ALA A 120 -9.86 7.14 16.20
C ALA A 120 -8.97 7.62 17.35
N VAL A 121 -8.63 6.72 18.25
CA VAL A 121 -7.70 6.98 19.36
C VAL A 121 -6.28 6.74 18.87
N VAL A 122 -5.36 7.61 19.27
CA VAL A 122 -3.94 7.44 19.00
C VAL A 122 -3.44 6.17 19.68
N VAL A 123 -2.77 5.32 18.90
CA VAL A 123 -2.15 4.09 19.38
C VAL A 123 -0.69 4.35 19.69
N GLN A 124 -0.20 3.84 20.83
CA GLN A 124 1.21 3.86 21.19
C GLN A 124 1.83 2.50 20.89
N LEU A 125 2.82 2.48 20.01
CA LEU A 125 3.53 1.28 19.58
C LEU A 125 4.96 1.24 20.15
N PRO A 126 5.49 0.06 20.50
CA PRO A 126 6.83 -0.09 21.05
C PRO A 126 7.94 0.16 20.01
N PRO A 127 9.23 0.21 20.45
CA PRO A 127 10.35 0.57 19.58
C PRO A 127 10.67 -0.42 18.46
N ASP A 128 10.17 -1.63 18.52
CA ASP A 128 10.38 -2.71 17.53
C ASP A 128 9.16 -2.98 16.64
N ALA A 129 8.14 -2.13 16.75
CA ALA A 129 6.88 -2.32 16.03
C ALA A 129 6.99 -2.08 14.51
N VAL A 130 5.98 -2.57 13.78
CA VAL A 130 5.79 -2.32 12.36
C VAL A 130 4.47 -1.57 12.14
N VAL A 131 4.51 -0.52 11.33
CA VAL A 131 3.28 0.07 10.75
C VAL A 131 3.17 -0.40 9.31
N VAL A 132 2.00 -0.93 8.95
CA VAL A 132 1.69 -1.42 7.59
C VAL A 132 0.66 -0.50 6.96
N VAL A 133 1.08 0.33 6.03
CA VAL A 133 0.15 1.14 5.21
C VAL A 133 -0.22 0.35 3.99
N SER A 134 -1.50 0.17 3.74
CA SER A 134 -2.00 -0.59 2.59
C SER A 134 -3.00 0.22 1.77
N GLY A 135 -2.98 0.07 0.46
CA GLY A 135 -3.91 0.73 -0.45
C GLY A 135 -3.41 0.87 -1.87
N SER A 136 -4.12 1.64 -2.66
CA SER A 136 -3.83 1.88 -4.07
C SER A 136 -3.00 3.14 -4.27
N VAL A 137 -2.18 3.16 -5.31
CA VAL A 137 -1.43 4.31 -5.85
C VAL A 137 -0.55 5.04 -4.82
N LEU A 138 0.13 4.28 -3.96
CA LEU A 138 0.93 4.81 -2.85
C LEU A 138 2.41 5.03 -3.20
N LEU A 139 2.96 4.28 -4.15
CA LEU A 139 4.36 4.41 -4.53
C LEU A 139 4.57 5.61 -5.46
N GLY A 140 5.76 6.21 -5.39
CA GLY A 140 6.10 7.39 -6.19
C GLY A 140 5.59 8.73 -5.65
N ARG A 141 5.00 8.76 -4.44
CA ARG A 141 4.50 9.97 -3.77
C ARG A 141 5.50 10.64 -2.82
N GLY A 142 6.72 10.13 -2.74
CA GLY A 142 7.72 10.67 -1.80
C GLY A 142 7.43 10.41 -0.32
N LEU A 143 6.49 9.49 -0.02
CA LEU A 143 6.22 9.07 1.34
C LEU A 143 7.37 8.21 1.89
N PRO A 144 7.79 8.43 3.15
CA PRO A 144 9.00 7.81 3.71
C PRO A 144 8.72 6.39 4.22
N PHE A 145 8.63 5.42 3.32
CA PHE A 145 8.54 4.00 3.67
C PHE A 145 9.93 3.36 3.74
N ASP A 146 10.10 2.41 4.67
CA ASP A 146 11.36 1.67 4.88
C ASP A 146 11.38 0.34 4.11
N VAL A 147 10.18 -0.23 3.85
CA VAL A 147 9.96 -1.42 3.04
C VAL A 147 8.80 -1.17 2.10
N THR A 148 8.96 -1.54 0.84
CA THR A 148 7.96 -1.30 -0.21
C THR A 148 7.60 -2.60 -0.91
N VAL A 149 6.30 -2.92 -0.95
CA VAL A 149 5.74 -4.07 -1.65
C VAL A 149 4.69 -3.59 -2.64
N HIS A 150 4.80 -4.02 -3.90
CA HIS A 150 3.81 -3.75 -4.92
C HIS A 150 3.09 -5.03 -5.34
N VAL A 151 1.77 -5.06 -5.23
CA VAL A 151 0.93 -6.17 -5.69
C VAL A 151 0.44 -5.86 -7.10
N ARG A 152 1.13 -6.43 -8.06
CA ARG A 152 0.89 -6.21 -9.49
C ARG A 152 -0.15 -7.14 -10.06
N LEU A 153 -1.06 -6.60 -10.84
CA LEU A 153 -1.89 -7.31 -11.79
C LEU A 153 -1.51 -6.93 -13.22
N SER A 154 -1.51 -7.89 -14.15
CA SER A 154 -1.41 -7.56 -15.57
C SER A 154 -2.64 -6.75 -16.02
N PRO A 155 -2.55 -5.96 -17.08
CA PRO A 155 -3.70 -5.18 -17.57
C PRO A 155 -4.95 -6.04 -17.83
N ALA A 156 -4.77 -7.28 -18.29
CA ALA A 156 -5.87 -8.21 -18.51
C ALA A 156 -6.50 -8.71 -17.20
N ALA A 157 -5.68 -9.03 -16.19
CA ALA A 157 -6.16 -9.47 -14.88
C ALA A 157 -6.83 -8.29 -14.13
N LEU A 158 -6.26 -7.09 -14.23
CA LEU A 158 -6.80 -5.88 -13.64
C LEU A 158 -8.21 -5.59 -14.18
N ARG A 159 -8.37 -5.51 -15.52
CA ARG A 159 -9.68 -5.30 -16.13
C ARG A 159 -10.71 -6.37 -15.75
N ARG A 160 -10.30 -7.64 -15.69
CA ARG A 160 -11.21 -8.74 -15.35
C ARG A 160 -11.66 -8.72 -13.90
N ARG A 161 -10.79 -8.27 -12.98
CA ARG A 161 -11.04 -8.31 -11.53
C ARG A 161 -11.60 -7.01 -10.96
N THR A 162 -11.44 -5.90 -11.67
CA THR A 162 -12.03 -4.63 -11.26
C THR A 162 -13.55 -4.68 -11.43
N PRO A 163 -14.35 -4.42 -10.36
CA PRO A 163 -15.80 -4.33 -10.45
C PRO A 163 -16.25 -3.27 -11.46
N ALA A 164 -17.41 -3.48 -12.08
CA ALA A 164 -17.90 -2.58 -13.13
C ALA A 164 -18.11 -1.14 -12.66
N ASP A 165 -18.56 -0.95 -11.42
CA ASP A 165 -18.74 0.35 -10.77
C ASP A 165 -17.41 1.05 -10.42
N GLN A 166 -16.28 0.33 -10.43
CA GLN A 166 -14.94 0.86 -10.21
C GLN A 166 -14.11 0.92 -11.51
N SER A 167 -14.67 0.52 -12.65
CA SER A 167 -13.93 0.50 -13.93
C SER A 167 -13.40 1.85 -14.39
N TRP A 168 -13.95 2.94 -13.87
CA TRP A 168 -13.48 4.31 -14.08
C TRP A 168 -12.08 4.57 -13.54
N THR A 169 -11.58 3.75 -12.60
CA THR A 169 -10.20 3.87 -12.07
C THR A 169 -9.14 3.25 -12.98
N LEU A 170 -9.54 2.45 -13.97
CA LEU A 170 -8.59 1.75 -14.85
C LEU A 170 -7.63 2.67 -15.62
N PRO A 171 -8.07 3.79 -16.21
CA PRO A 171 -7.16 4.71 -16.87
C PRO A 171 -6.12 5.30 -15.91
N ALA A 172 -6.53 5.67 -14.69
CA ALA A 172 -5.62 6.18 -13.67
C ALA A 172 -4.58 5.13 -13.24
N LEU A 173 -4.96 3.85 -13.13
CA LEU A 173 -4.04 2.76 -12.80
C LEU A 173 -3.04 2.47 -13.92
N GLU A 174 -3.45 2.57 -15.19
CA GLU A 174 -2.56 2.48 -16.34
C GLU A 174 -1.53 3.61 -16.31
N ARG A 175 -1.99 4.84 -16.14
CA ARG A 175 -1.15 6.02 -16.00
C ARG A 175 -0.23 5.96 -14.77
N TYR A 176 -0.71 5.46 -13.63
CA TYR A 176 0.11 5.21 -12.45
C TYR A 176 1.29 4.30 -12.77
N THR A 177 1.04 3.22 -13.51
CA THR A 177 2.07 2.28 -13.93
C THR A 177 3.10 2.94 -14.87
N GLU A 178 2.64 3.74 -15.83
CA GLU A 178 3.50 4.40 -16.82
C GLU A 178 4.33 5.54 -16.23
N GLU A 179 3.72 6.41 -15.41
CA GLU A 179 4.37 7.64 -14.95
C GLU A 179 5.14 7.43 -13.63
N ARG A 180 4.64 6.59 -12.73
CA ARG A 180 5.24 6.41 -11.40
C ARG A 180 6.05 5.13 -11.26
N ASP A 181 5.93 4.21 -12.21
CA ASP A 181 6.68 2.94 -12.25
C ASP A 181 6.80 2.26 -10.87
N PRO A 182 5.68 1.79 -10.29
CA PRO A 182 5.66 1.24 -8.94
C PRO A 182 6.50 -0.04 -8.82
N GLU A 183 6.66 -0.82 -9.91
CA GLU A 183 7.48 -2.03 -9.89
C GLU A 183 8.97 -1.71 -9.62
N SER A 184 9.49 -0.64 -10.22
CA SER A 184 10.90 -0.25 -10.00
C SER A 184 11.16 0.33 -8.60
N ARG A 185 10.11 0.81 -7.93
CA ARG A 185 10.17 1.42 -6.60
C ARG A 185 9.96 0.42 -5.46
N ALA A 186 9.46 -0.77 -5.78
CA ALA A 186 9.19 -1.79 -4.79
C ALA A 186 10.43 -2.63 -4.46
N ASP A 187 10.66 -2.93 -3.17
CA ASP A 187 11.65 -3.92 -2.74
C ASP A 187 11.21 -5.34 -3.13
N LEU A 188 9.89 -5.55 -3.19
CA LEU A 188 9.28 -6.82 -3.59
C LEU A 188 8.06 -6.55 -4.47
N VAL A 189 8.03 -7.13 -5.66
CA VAL A 189 6.85 -7.17 -6.52
C VAL A 189 6.18 -8.54 -6.39
N VAL A 190 4.89 -8.51 -6.07
CA VAL A 190 4.03 -9.70 -6.03
C VAL A 190 3.18 -9.72 -7.29
N ARG A 191 3.43 -10.64 -8.20
CA ARG A 191 2.59 -10.85 -9.40
C ARG A 191 1.41 -11.73 -9.00
N ALA A 192 0.21 -11.14 -8.96
CA ALA A 192 -1.00 -11.75 -8.41
C ALA A 192 -2.10 -12.03 -9.45
N ASP A 193 -1.75 -12.23 -10.72
CA ASP A 193 -2.71 -12.53 -11.78
C ASP A 193 -3.52 -13.80 -11.49
N ASP A 194 -2.87 -14.79 -10.88
CA ASP A 194 -3.48 -15.95 -10.26
C ASP A 194 -3.40 -15.82 -8.74
N PRO A 195 -4.53 -15.63 -8.04
CA PRO A 195 -4.54 -15.44 -6.59
C PRO A 195 -4.09 -16.69 -5.80
N ILE A 196 -4.15 -17.87 -6.41
CA ILE A 196 -3.75 -19.15 -5.78
C ILE A 196 -2.26 -19.42 -6.03
N ARG A 197 -1.73 -18.93 -7.16
CA ARG A 197 -0.35 -19.15 -7.59
C ARG A 197 0.35 -17.83 -7.92
N PRO A 198 0.54 -16.95 -6.94
CA PRO A 198 1.28 -15.73 -7.16
C PRO A 198 2.76 -16.01 -7.43
N ALA A 199 3.48 -15.00 -7.91
CA ALA A 199 4.92 -15.10 -8.08
C ALA A 199 5.61 -13.87 -7.47
N LEU A 200 6.81 -14.09 -6.93
CA LEU A 200 7.66 -13.06 -6.37
C LEU A 200 8.73 -12.64 -7.37
N ALA A 201 8.87 -11.35 -7.56
CA ALA A 201 9.99 -10.74 -8.28
C ALA A 201 10.69 -9.76 -7.31
N PRO A 202 11.86 -10.10 -6.78
CA PRO A 202 12.64 -9.18 -5.96
C PRO A 202 13.10 -8.00 -6.81
N ARG A 203 13.42 -6.88 -6.15
CA ARG A 203 13.84 -5.64 -6.80
C ARG A 203 14.95 -5.89 -7.82
N THR A 204 14.74 -5.44 -9.03
CA THR A 204 15.84 -5.29 -9.99
C THR A 204 16.68 -4.11 -9.50
N ALA A 205 17.96 -4.33 -9.22
CA ALA A 205 18.86 -3.24 -8.86
C ALA A 205 18.75 -2.12 -9.92
N PRO A 206 18.65 -0.84 -9.52
CA PRO A 206 18.65 0.24 -10.49
C PRO A 206 19.94 0.13 -11.32
N PRO A 207 19.91 0.51 -12.61
CA PRO A 207 21.14 0.57 -13.40
C PRO A 207 22.13 1.50 -12.68
N PRO A 208 23.44 1.21 -12.75
CA PRO A 208 24.44 2.09 -12.17
C PRO A 208 24.27 3.49 -12.77
N PRO A 209 24.50 4.55 -11.99
CA PRO A 209 24.46 5.90 -12.51
C PRO A 209 25.47 6.02 -13.67
N ALA A 210 25.02 6.61 -14.79
CA ALA A 210 25.85 6.86 -15.96
C ALA A 210 26.93 7.88 -15.67
#